data_16662078f95fb05fc64a3b85afb8b55d
#
_entry.id   16662078f95fb05fc64a3b85afb8b55d
#
_cell.length_a   1.000
_cell.length_b   1.000
_cell.length_c   1.000
_cell.angle_alpha   90.00
_cell.angle_beta   90.00
_cell.angle_gamma   90.00
#
_symmetry.space_group_name_H-M   'P 1'
#
loop_
_entity.id
_entity.type
_entity.pdbx_description
1 polymer ?
#
loop_
_entity_poly.entity_id
_entity_poly.type
_entity_poly.pdbx_seq_one_letter_code
_entity_poly.pdbx_strand_id
1 'polypeptide(L)'
;MFKYTAIILSLVIVQTAVVLSSKGVDISAGSTVDEFKCLKSDGHSWVVVRGYESLGRVDTNGPHSILNARAAGITNVDAYIFPCTSCGNGAGQVEEMVKYLKSYKATIGMVWFDIEGPGTYWSSSHTDNRNFFNSMLAGAKTAGVKVGVYTSASQWEPIMGSWDGGKALPLWYAHYDNSPSFSDFSSFGGWTKPHAKQYVGSTTVCGLGVDLDYY
;
A
#
# COMPACT_ATOMS: atom_id res chain seq x y z
N MET A 1 6.75 -48.24 -54.56
CA MET A 1 6.87 -46.81 -54.17
C MET A 1 6.14 -46.65 -52.84
N PHE A 2 6.86 -46.73 -51.72
CA PHE A 2 6.26 -46.53 -50.36
C PHE A 2 6.40 -45.09 -49.97
N LYS A 3 5.25 -44.42 -49.73
CA LYS A 3 5.20 -43.03 -49.22
C LYS A 3 5.26 -43.11 -47.70
N TYR A 4 6.33 -42.58 -47.09
CA TYR A 4 6.41 -42.34 -45.66
C TYR A 4 5.73 -41.02 -45.33
N THR A 5 4.68 -41.07 -44.57
CA THR A 5 4.02 -39.87 -44.02
C THR A 5 4.67 -39.58 -42.66
N ALA A 6 5.43 -38.49 -42.59
CA ALA A 6 6.01 -38.02 -41.33
C ALA A 6 4.93 -37.35 -40.47
N ILE A 7 4.66 -37.88 -39.30
CA ILE A 7 3.80 -37.28 -38.29
C ILE A 7 4.66 -36.32 -37.47
N ILE A 8 4.46 -35.02 -37.62
CA ILE A 8 5.10 -33.99 -36.78
C ILE A 8 4.26 -33.90 -35.50
N LEU A 9 4.82 -34.41 -34.41
CA LEU A 9 4.24 -34.26 -33.05
C LEU A 9 4.66 -32.88 -32.50
N SER A 10 3.76 -31.91 -32.52
CA SER A 10 3.99 -30.61 -31.91
C SER A 10 3.87 -30.72 -30.39
N LEU A 11 4.99 -30.57 -29.69
CA LEU A 11 5.06 -30.51 -28.22
C LEU A 11 4.54 -29.13 -27.78
N VAL A 12 3.34 -29.06 -27.23
CA VAL A 12 2.83 -27.83 -26.58
C VAL A 12 3.45 -27.75 -25.20
N ILE A 13 4.44 -26.87 -25.03
CA ILE A 13 5.00 -26.54 -23.72
C ILE A 13 4.02 -25.58 -23.05
N VAL A 14 3.24 -26.08 -22.11
CA VAL A 14 2.43 -25.23 -21.21
C VAL A 14 3.41 -24.61 -20.20
N GLN A 15 3.80 -23.38 -20.43
CA GLN A 15 4.49 -22.59 -19.40
C GLN A 15 3.48 -22.23 -18.31
N THR A 16 3.51 -22.95 -17.20
CA THR A 16 2.86 -22.49 -15.97
C THR A 16 3.67 -21.30 -15.48
N ALA A 17 3.11 -20.10 -15.60
CA ALA A 17 3.65 -18.94 -14.92
C ALA A 17 3.58 -19.23 -13.40
N VAL A 18 4.73 -19.45 -12.78
CA VAL A 18 4.85 -19.43 -11.33
C VAL A 18 4.57 -18.00 -10.93
N VAL A 19 3.42 -17.74 -10.38
CA VAL A 19 3.14 -16.48 -9.70
C VAL A 19 4.02 -16.52 -8.45
N LEU A 20 5.18 -15.89 -8.53
CA LEU A 20 6.00 -15.65 -7.35
C LEU A 20 5.20 -14.72 -6.45
N SER A 21 4.77 -15.23 -5.31
CA SER A 21 4.17 -14.40 -4.27
C SER A 21 5.18 -13.33 -3.88
N SER A 22 4.80 -12.08 -4.02
CA SER A 22 5.69 -10.96 -3.76
C SER A 22 5.53 -10.51 -2.31
N LYS A 23 6.66 -10.48 -1.58
CA LYS A 23 6.73 -9.97 -0.22
C LYS A 23 6.95 -8.47 -0.23
N GLY A 24 6.23 -7.76 0.65
CA GLY A 24 6.41 -6.34 0.93
C GLY A 24 6.66 -6.09 2.39
N VAL A 25 6.99 -4.85 2.69
CA VAL A 25 7.02 -4.30 4.04
C VAL A 25 6.50 -2.87 4.01
N ASP A 26 5.85 -2.47 5.10
CA ASP A 26 5.63 -1.05 5.34
C ASP A 26 6.35 -0.58 6.62
N ILE A 27 6.69 0.71 6.62
CA ILE A 27 7.53 1.32 7.65
C ILE A 27 7.08 2.73 8.01
N SER A 28 7.23 3.07 9.28
CA SER A 28 7.00 4.42 9.81
C SER A 28 8.26 5.06 10.40
N ALA A 29 9.37 4.32 10.47
CA ALA A 29 10.64 4.80 10.98
C ALA A 29 11.62 5.20 9.86
N GLY A 30 12.64 6.00 10.21
CA GLY A 30 13.75 6.25 9.30
C GLY A 30 14.58 4.98 9.08
N SER A 31 15.01 4.75 7.84
CA SER A 31 15.68 3.52 7.43
C SER A 31 16.91 3.81 6.57
N THR A 32 17.92 2.95 6.65
CA THR A 32 19.19 3.06 5.92
C THR A 32 19.18 2.25 4.63
N VAL A 33 20.13 2.54 3.75
CA VAL A 33 20.33 1.75 2.50
C VAL A 33 20.68 0.28 2.82
N ASP A 34 21.45 0.03 3.87
CA ASP A 34 21.90 -1.33 4.19
C ASP A 34 20.76 -2.19 4.77
N GLU A 35 19.85 -1.62 5.56
CA GLU A 35 18.62 -2.28 5.98
C GLU A 35 17.75 -2.66 4.77
N PHE A 36 17.58 -1.76 3.80
CA PHE A 36 16.85 -2.07 2.57
C PHE A 36 17.56 -3.08 1.66
N LYS A 37 18.89 -3.12 1.60
CA LYS A 37 19.61 -4.20 0.91
C LYS A 37 19.37 -5.56 1.56
N CYS A 38 19.35 -5.60 2.89
CA CYS A 38 19.02 -6.80 3.64
C CYS A 38 17.58 -7.24 3.36
N LEU A 39 16.59 -6.36 3.45
CA LEU A 39 15.19 -6.64 3.13
C LEU A 39 15.03 -7.17 1.69
N LYS A 40 15.72 -6.56 0.73
CA LYS A 40 15.72 -7.04 -0.66
C LYS A 40 16.31 -8.44 -0.79
N SER A 41 17.40 -8.73 -0.07
CA SER A 41 18.03 -10.05 -0.06
C SER A 41 17.14 -11.12 0.59
N ASP A 42 16.27 -10.71 1.54
CA ASP A 42 15.24 -11.57 2.16
C ASP A 42 13.98 -11.73 1.27
N GLY A 43 14.01 -11.15 0.07
CA GLY A 43 12.96 -11.30 -0.93
C GLY A 43 11.85 -10.25 -0.88
N HIS A 44 11.98 -9.21 -0.04
CA HIS A 44 11.03 -8.10 -0.03
C HIS A 44 11.28 -7.18 -1.23
N SER A 45 10.27 -7.03 -2.08
CA SER A 45 10.37 -6.32 -3.36
C SER A 45 9.42 -5.12 -3.47
N TRP A 46 8.55 -4.92 -2.49
CA TRP A 46 7.66 -3.79 -2.34
C TRP A 46 7.85 -3.15 -0.96
N VAL A 47 7.93 -1.82 -0.93
CA VAL A 47 8.09 -1.04 0.30
C VAL A 47 7.08 0.09 0.30
N VAL A 48 6.34 0.25 1.40
CA VAL A 48 5.46 1.39 1.63
C VAL A 48 6.01 2.22 2.78
N VAL A 49 6.23 3.51 2.57
CA VAL A 49 6.86 4.40 3.54
C VAL A 49 5.87 5.44 4.02
N ARG A 50 5.80 5.70 5.33
CA ARG A 50 4.98 6.80 5.83
C ARG A 50 5.46 8.13 5.28
N GLY A 51 4.55 8.86 4.64
CA GLY A 51 4.83 10.21 4.12
C GLY A 51 4.16 11.33 4.92
N TYR A 52 3.12 11.01 5.71
CA TYR A 52 2.37 11.97 6.51
C TYR A 52 1.88 11.34 7.80
N GLU A 53 1.93 12.11 8.89
CA GLU A 53 1.56 11.66 10.24
C GLU A 53 0.15 12.15 10.62
N SER A 54 -0.57 11.36 11.43
CA SER A 54 -1.86 11.73 12.02
C SER A 54 -1.84 13.00 12.89
N LEU A 55 -0.63 13.54 13.13
CA LEU A 55 -0.41 14.82 13.79
C LEU A 55 -0.60 16.04 12.88
N GLY A 56 -0.97 15.83 11.60
CA GLY A 56 -1.20 16.91 10.64
C GLY A 56 0.08 17.52 10.07
N ARG A 57 1.11 16.70 9.85
CA ARG A 57 2.40 17.13 9.29
C ARG A 57 3.03 16.05 8.43
N VAL A 58 3.89 16.45 7.51
CA VAL A 58 4.72 15.52 6.72
C VAL A 58 5.65 14.72 7.64
N ASP A 59 5.84 13.44 7.33
CA ASP A 59 6.89 12.64 7.96
C ASP A 59 8.25 12.99 7.33
N THR A 60 9.11 13.59 8.13
CA THR A 60 10.43 14.06 7.66
C THR A 60 11.38 12.91 7.31
N ASN A 61 11.16 11.70 7.83
CA ASN A 61 11.90 10.49 7.45
C ASN A 61 11.48 9.95 6.08
N GLY A 62 10.23 10.19 5.67
CA GLY A 62 9.64 9.62 4.47
C GLY A 62 10.50 9.74 3.22
N PRO A 63 10.91 10.96 2.78
CA PRO A 63 11.70 11.11 1.56
C PRO A 63 13.06 10.41 1.64
N HIS A 64 13.71 10.40 2.80
CA HIS A 64 15.00 9.73 3.00
C HIS A 64 14.86 8.21 2.90
N SER A 65 13.86 7.61 3.54
CA SER A 65 13.60 6.19 3.47
C SER A 65 13.25 5.75 2.05
N ILE A 66 12.45 6.53 1.30
CA ILE A 66 12.15 6.27 -0.12
C ILE A 66 13.42 6.28 -0.96
N LEU A 67 14.29 7.27 -0.80
CA LEU A 67 15.55 7.37 -1.53
C LEU A 67 16.50 6.22 -1.19
N ASN A 68 16.57 5.83 0.09
CA ASN A 68 17.40 4.71 0.56
C ASN A 68 16.90 3.37 0.01
N ALA A 69 15.58 3.13 -0.03
CA ALA A 69 15.00 1.95 -0.66
C ALA A 69 15.36 1.87 -2.15
N ARG A 70 15.25 3.00 -2.87
CA ARG A 70 15.66 3.11 -4.26
C ARG A 70 17.15 2.86 -4.47
N ALA A 71 18.01 3.42 -3.62
CA ALA A 71 19.46 3.21 -3.65
C ALA A 71 19.85 1.74 -3.39
N ALA A 72 19.07 1.02 -2.56
CA ALA A 72 19.20 -0.42 -2.36
C ALA A 72 18.71 -1.25 -3.56
N GLY A 73 18.11 -0.61 -4.56
CA GLY A 73 17.61 -1.24 -5.78
C GLY A 73 16.21 -1.85 -5.65
N ILE A 74 15.42 -1.41 -4.67
CA ILE A 74 13.97 -1.71 -4.62
C ILE A 74 13.26 -0.72 -5.54
N THR A 75 12.60 -1.23 -6.56
CA THR A 75 11.95 -0.41 -7.60
C THR A 75 10.46 -0.19 -7.35
N ASN A 76 9.82 -1.01 -6.55
CA ASN A 76 8.43 -0.85 -6.16
C ASN A 76 8.35 -0.20 -4.78
N VAL A 77 8.21 1.13 -4.78
CA VAL A 77 8.18 1.95 -3.55
C VAL A 77 6.99 2.88 -3.62
N ASP A 78 6.12 2.76 -2.63
CA ASP A 78 4.94 3.59 -2.42
C ASP A 78 5.08 4.42 -1.14
N ALA A 79 4.11 5.28 -0.89
CA ALA A 79 4.00 5.99 0.39
C ALA A 79 2.59 5.87 0.95
N TYR A 80 2.44 5.98 2.26
CA TYR A 80 1.13 6.13 2.87
C TYR A 80 0.97 7.45 3.61
N ILE A 81 -0.26 7.92 3.69
CA ILE A 81 -0.67 9.06 4.50
C ILE A 81 -1.56 8.54 5.62
N PHE A 82 -1.14 8.77 6.88
CA PHE A 82 -2.02 8.65 8.03
C PHE A 82 -2.62 10.02 8.31
N PRO A 83 -3.87 10.28 7.89
CA PRO A 83 -4.37 11.63 7.86
C PRO A 83 -4.77 12.15 9.23
N CYS A 84 -4.66 13.47 9.42
CA CYS A 84 -5.24 14.19 10.57
C CYS A 84 -6.66 14.66 10.22
N THR A 85 -7.69 13.89 10.55
CA THR A 85 -9.05 14.27 10.21
C THR A 85 -9.52 15.49 11.00
N SER A 86 -9.11 15.60 12.28
CA SER A 86 -9.41 16.75 13.15
C SER A 86 -8.74 18.05 12.70
N CYS A 87 -7.65 17.97 11.92
CA CYS A 87 -7.00 19.13 11.33
C CYS A 87 -7.79 19.67 10.10
N GLY A 88 -8.72 18.90 9.55
CA GLY A 88 -9.43 19.25 8.33
C GLY A 88 -8.54 19.25 7.08
N ASN A 89 -9.06 19.86 5.98
CA ASN A 89 -8.30 20.06 4.74
C ASN A 89 -7.61 18.80 4.19
N GLY A 90 -8.36 17.71 4.00
CA GLY A 90 -7.81 16.45 3.49
C GLY A 90 -7.05 16.60 2.16
N ALA A 91 -7.52 17.46 1.25
CA ALA A 91 -6.83 17.75 -0.01
C ALA A 91 -5.43 18.33 0.25
N GLY A 92 -5.34 19.36 1.09
CA GLY A 92 -4.08 20.01 1.41
C GLY A 92 -3.05 19.09 2.05
N GLN A 93 -3.49 18.14 2.89
CA GLN A 93 -2.60 17.16 3.51
C GLN A 93 -1.93 16.26 2.46
N VAL A 94 -2.69 15.77 1.48
CA VAL A 94 -2.15 14.95 0.38
C VAL A 94 -1.23 15.78 -0.50
N GLU A 95 -1.64 17.00 -0.88
CA GLU A 95 -0.85 17.91 -1.70
C GLU A 95 0.48 18.28 -1.02
N GLU A 96 0.45 18.58 0.28
CA GLU A 96 1.62 18.89 1.09
C GLU A 96 2.60 17.71 1.12
N MET A 97 2.12 16.51 1.44
CA MET A 97 2.93 15.30 1.43
C MET A 97 3.61 15.09 0.08
N VAL A 98 2.84 15.11 -1.01
CA VAL A 98 3.38 14.86 -2.35
C VAL A 98 4.38 15.94 -2.76
N LYS A 99 4.09 17.21 -2.47
CA LYS A 99 5.02 18.33 -2.71
C LYS A 99 6.31 18.15 -1.92
N TYR A 100 6.22 17.73 -0.66
CA TYR A 100 7.38 17.49 0.19
C TYR A 100 8.26 16.35 -0.38
N LEU A 101 7.67 15.21 -0.72
CA LEU A 101 8.38 14.10 -1.36
C LEU A 101 9.06 14.53 -2.68
N LYS A 102 8.35 15.27 -3.53
CA LYS A 102 8.89 15.80 -4.80
C LYS A 102 10.06 16.76 -4.60
N SER A 103 10.07 17.56 -3.53
CA SER A 103 11.18 18.49 -3.24
C SER A 103 12.50 17.78 -2.97
N TYR A 104 12.44 16.53 -2.46
CA TYR A 104 13.59 15.63 -2.30
C TYR A 104 13.85 14.74 -3.52
N LYS A 105 13.05 14.85 -4.59
CA LYS A 105 13.06 13.92 -5.73
C LYS A 105 12.76 12.46 -5.33
N ALA A 106 12.08 12.26 -4.21
CA ALA A 106 11.62 10.96 -3.73
C ALA A 106 10.40 10.54 -4.54
N THR A 107 10.59 9.64 -5.50
CA THR A 107 9.55 9.17 -6.42
C THR A 107 8.83 7.94 -5.87
N ILE A 108 7.51 7.94 -5.95
CA ILE A 108 6.63 6.87 -5.49
C ILE A 108 5.72 6.38 -6.62
N GLY A 109 5.24 5.15 -6.50
CA GLY A 109 4.26 4.57 -7.43
C GLY A 109 2.83 4.97 -7.10
N MET A 110 2.45 4.91 -5.82
CA MET A 110 1.10 5.14 -5.31
C MET A 110 1.12 5.80 -3.93
N VAL A 111 0.03 6.48 -3.58
CA VAL A 111 -0.26 6.94 -2.22
C VAL A 111 -1.36 6.07 -1.65
N TRP A 112 -1.11 5.45 -0.49
CA TRP A 112 -2.10 4.68 0.25
C TRP A 112 -2.75 5.57 1.30
N PHE A 113 -4.08 5.67 1.27
CA PHE A 113 -4.85 6.35 2.31
C PHE A 113 -5.09 5.37 3.44
N ASP A 114 -4.51 5.65 4.60
CA ASP A 114 -4.63 4.87 5.81
C ASP A 114 -5.93 5.24 6.54
N ILE A 115 -6.91 4.32 6.48
CA ILE A 115 -8.24 4.51 7.03
C ILE A 115 -8.44 3.53 8.18
N GLU A 116 -7.99 3.94 9.38
CA GLU A 116 -8.05 3.13 10.59
C GLU A 116 -8.23 3.97 11.86
N GLY A 117 -8.52 3.32 12.98
CA GLY A 117 -8.67 3.94 14.30
C GLY A 117 -9.99 4.70 14.46
N PRO A 118 -11.16 4.03 14.26
CA PRO A 118 -12.47 4.63 14.48
C PRO A 118 -12.59 5.15 15.91
N GLY A 119 -13.17 6.34 16.07
CA GLY A 119 -13.34 6.99 17.37
C GLY A 119 -12.06 7.64 17.94
N THR A 120 -10.87 7.32 17.42
CA THR A 120 -9.62 7.95 17.81
C THR A 120 -9.17 8.98 16.77
N TYR A 121 -9.05 8.56 15.52
CA TYR A 121 -8.59 9.40 14.41
C TYR A 121 -9.71 9.86 13.50
N TRP A 122 -10.86 9.18 13.54
CA TRP A 122 -12.04 9.49 12.72
C TRP A 122 -13.22 9.83 13.59
N SER A 123 -14.05 10.75 13.12
CA SER A 123 -15.27 11.16 13.85
C SER A 123 -16.32 10.04 13.84
N SER A 124 -17.33 10.18 14.71
CA SER A 124 -18.51 9.30 14.69
C SER A 124 -19.47 9.59 13.52
N SER A 125 -19.26 10.68 12.77
CA SER A 125 -20.07 11.07 11.63
C SER A 125 -19.55 10.45 10.34
N HIS A 126 -20.21 9.41 9.86
CA HIS A 126 -19.89 8.79 8.56
C HIS A 126 -19.88 9.80 7.40
N THR A 127 -20.78 10.79 7.46
CA THR A 127 -20.88 11.84 6.42
C THR A 127 -19.62 12.70 6.40
N ASP A 128 -19.15 13.15 7.55
CA ASP A 128 -17.95 13.98 7.63
C ASP A 128 -16.71 13.21 7.23
N ASN A 129 -16.62 11.95 7.63
CA ASN A 129 -15.53 11.06 7.26
C ASN A 129 -15.47 10.84 5.73
N ARG A 130 -16.63 10.60 5.09
CA ARG A 130 -16.73 10.46 3.61
C ARG A 130 -16.37 11.76 2.90
N ASN A 131 -16.79 12.90 3.42
CA ASN A 131 -16.44 14.21 2.87
C ASN A 131 -14.93 14.45 2.96
N PHE A 132 -14.32 14.11 4.09
CA PHE A 132 -12.88 14.23 4.27
C PHE A 132 -12.12 13.28 3.31
N PHE A 133 -12.54 12.03 3.17
CA PHE A 133 -11.97 11.09 2.20
C PHE A 133 -12.06 11.62 0.76
N ASN A 134 -13.22 12.14 0.36
CA ASN A 134 -13.40 12.75 -0.96
C ASN A 134 -12.51 13.99 -1.16
N SER A 135 -12.28 14.77 -0.10
CA SER A 135 -11.30 15.86 -0.13
C SER A 135 -9.89 15.36 -0.38
N MET A 136 -9.46 14.26 0.30
CA MET A 136 -8.16 13.64 0.04
C MET A 136 -8.03 13.17 -1.42
N LEU A 137 -9.08 12.57 -2.00
CA LEU A 137 -9.09 12.17 -3.40
C LEU A 137 -8.92 13.37 -4.35
N ALA A 138 -9.56 14.50 -4.04
CA ALA A 138 -9.39 15.73 -4.82
C ALA A 138 -7.93 16.23 -4.76
N GLY A 139 -7.29 16.22 -3.59
CA GLY A 139 -5.89 16.57 -3.42
C GLY A 139 -4.95 15.63 -4.19
N ALA A 140 -5.20 14.32 -4.16
CA ALA A 140 -4.41 13.37 -4.92
C ALA A 140 -4.51 13.59 -6.44
N LYS A 141 -5.73 13.89 -6.92
CA LYS A 141 -5.94 14.26 -8.33
C LYS A 141 -5.16 15.53 -8.71
N THR A 142 -5.20 16.56 -7.87
CA THR A 142 -4.41 17.80 -8.08
C THR A 142 -2.92 17.52 -8.07
N ALA A 143 -2.44 16.70 -7.12
CA ALA A 143 -1.03 16.32 -7.01
C ALA A 143 -0.54 15.38 -8.13
N GLY A 144 -1.48 14.79 -8.91
CA GLY A 144 -1.19 13.89 -10.02
C GLY A 144 -0.62 12.54 -9.56
N VAL A 145 -1.15 11.97 -8.46
CA VAL A 145 -0.70 10.68 -7.91
C VAL A 145 -1.82 9.64 -7.96
N LYS A 146 -1.43 8.37 -8.08
CA LYS A 146 -2.34 7.23 -7.95
C LYS A 146 -2.66 7.00 -6.47
N VAL A 147 -3.85 6.48 -6.21
CA VAL A 147 -4.35 6.25 -4.84
C VAL A 147 -4.78 4.80 -4.68
N GLY A 148 -4.46 4.22 -3.53
CA GLY A 148 -5.05 3.03 -2.96
C GLY A 148 -5.58 3.30 -1.55
N VAL A 149 -6.27 2.34 -0.98
CA VAL A 149 -6.81 2.42 0.40
C VAL A 149 -6.21 1.30 1.23
N TYR A 150 -5.62 1.67 2.37
CA TYR A 150 -5.30 0.72 3.44
C TYR A 150 -6.40 0.78 4.49
N THR A 151 -6.97 -0.38 4.84
CA THR A 151 -8.00 -0.53 5.86
C THR A 151 -8.27 -2.02 6.14
N SER A 152 -9.28 -2.30 6.97
CA SER A 152 -9.91 -3.62 7.12
C SER A 152 -11.43 -3.45 7.24
N ALA A 153 -12.21 -4.53 7.21
CA ALA A 153 -13.65 -4.45 7.42
C ALA A 153 -13.98 -3.83 8.81
N SER A 154 -13.23 -4.24 9.83
CA SER A 154 -13.40 -3.73 11.22
C SER A 154 -13.00 -2.27 11.40
N GLN A 155 -12.27 -1.68 10.46
CA GLN A 155 -11.89 -0.26 10.43
C GLN A 155 -12.83 0.54 9.53
N TRP A 156 -13.06 0.06 8.31
CA TRP A 156 -13.87 0.76 7.32
C TRP A 156 -15.33 0.94 7.74
N GLU A 157 -15.97 -0.13 8.21
CA GLU A 157 -17.40 -0.10 8.54
C GLU A 157 -17.74 0.89 9.66
N PRO A 158 -17.02 0.95 10.79
CA PRO A 158 -17.26 1.99 11.81
C PRO A 158 -16.94 3.40 11.34
N ILE A 159 -15.98 3.58 10.41
CA ILE A 159 -15.56 4.91 9.92
C ILE A 159 -16.49 5.39 8.79
N MET A 160 -16.79 4.52 7.83
CA MET A 160 -17.47 4.88 6.58
C MET A 160 -18.90 4.34 6.47
N GLY A 161 -19.33 3.45 7.38
CA GLY A 161 -20.59 2.72 7.26
C GLY A 161 -20.59 1.77 6.06
N SER A 162 -21.75 1.51 5.50
CA SER A 162 -21.93 0.68 4.29
C SER A 162 -21.52 1.35 2.97
N TRP A 163 -20.75 2.45 3.06
CA TRP A 163 -20.34 3.22 1.88
C TRP A 163 -19.31 2.47 1.03
N ASP A 164 -19.54 2.47 -0.28
CA ASP A 164 -18.70 1.79 -1.28
C ASP A 164 -17.91 2.75 -2.18
N GLY A 165 -17.78 4.01 -1.79
CA GLY A 165 -17.13 5.05 -2.61
C GLY A 165 -15.63 4.84 -2.84
N GLY A 166 -14.99 3.95 -2.07
CA GLY A 166 -13.60 3.54 -2.28
C GLY A 166 -13.41 2.36 -3.23
N LYS A 167 -14.46 1.64 -3.61
CA LYS A 167 -14.41 0.33 -4.28
C LYS A 167 -13.64 0.29 -5.61
N ALA A 168 -13.50 1.42 -6.30
CA ALA A 168 -12.75 1.51 -7.55
C ALA A 168 -11.23 1.66 -7.33
N LEU A 169 -10.79 1.89 -6.10
CA LEU A 169 -9.38 2.02 -5.74
C LEU A 169 -8.81 0.65 -5.35
N PRO A 170 -7.50 0.41 -5.57
CA PRO A 170 -6.83 -0.76 -5.02
C PRO A 170 -6.98 -0.82 -3.50
N LEU A 171 -7.23 -2.02 -2.96
CA LEU A 171 -7.34 -2.28 -1.53
C LEU A 171 -6.09 -2.99 -1.01
N TRP A 172 -5.48 -2.43 0.01
CA TRP A 172 -4.49 -3.07 0.86
C TRP A 172 -5.15 -3.31 2.23
N TYR A 173 -5.52 -4.58 2.51
CA TYR A 173 -6.26 -4.88 3.75
C TYR A 173 -5.35 -5.46 4.83
N ALA A 174 -5.68 -5.17 6.08
CA ALA A 174 -5.00 -5.71 7.23
C ALA A 174 -5.76 -6.92 7.80
N HIS A 175 -5.06 -8.04 7.92
CA HIS A 175 -5.50 -9.19 8.69
C HIS A 175 -4.28 -9.98 9.21
N TYR A 176 -4.01 -9.84 10.50
CA TYR A 176 -2.78 -10.35 11.15
C TYR A 176 -2.90 -11.83 11.52
N ASP A 177 -2.92 -12.68 10.50
CA ASP A 177 -3.06 -14.14 10.61
C ASP A 177 -1.74 -14.90 10.34
N ASN A 178 -0.64 -14.17 10.15
CA ASN A 178 0.67 -14.69 9.77
C ASN A 178 0.66 -15.48 8.44
N SER A 179 -0.34 -15.26 7.59
CA SER A 179 -0.50 -15.98 6.32
C SER A 179 -0.37 -15.03 5.12
N PRO A 180 0.70 -15.11 4.31
CA PRO A 180 0.86 -14.34 3.09
C PRO A 180 -0.02 -14.91 1.96
N SER A 181 -1.33 -14.76 2.09
CA SER A 181 -2.34 -15.30 1.18
C SER A 181 -3.59 -14.43 1.21
N PHE A 182 -4.33 -14.40 0.11
CA PHE A 182 -5.65 -13.75 0.02
C PHE A 182 -6.83 -14.71 0.27
N SER A 183 -6.57 -15.97 0.66
CA SER A 183 -7.61 -16.99 0.81
C SER A 183 -8.63 -16.68 1.92
N ASP A 184 -8.26 -15.82 2.86
CA ASP A 184 -9.08 -15.34 3.97
C ASP A 184 -9.94 -14.12 3.64
N PHE A 185 -9.72 -13.52 2.45
CA PHE A 185 -10.40 -12.26 2.10
C PHE A 185 -11.91 -12.45 1.97
N SER A 186 -12.65 -11.63 2.69
CA SER A 186 -14.09 -11.47 2.57
C SER A 186 -14.44 -10.07 2.10
N SER A 187 -15.40 -9.95 1.17
CA SER A 187 -15.80 -8.67 0.57
C SER A 187 -16.37 -7.71 1.61
N PHE A 188 -15.95 -6.45 1.57
CA PHE A 188 -16.48 -5.35 2.38
C PHE A 188 -16.31 -4.02 1.63
N GLY A 189 -17.03 -2.97 2.01
CA GLY A 189 -16.89 -1.63 1.43
C GLY A 189 -17.01 -1.57 -0.10
N GLY A 190 -17.60 -2.60 -0.72
CA GLY A 190 -17.72 -2.75 -2.17
C GLY A 190 -16.49 -3.39 -2.86
N TRP A 191 -15.39 -3.65 -2.15
CA TRP A 191 -14.27 -4.43 -2.68
C TRP A 191 -14.60 -5.92 -2.71
N THR A 192 -14.33 -6.56 -3.84
CA THR A 192 -14.52 -8.00 -4.05
C THR A 192 -13.22 -8.76 -4.21
N LYS A 193 -12.10 -8.05 -4.29
CA LYS A 193 -10.74 -8.59 -4.32
C LYS A 193 -9.76 -7.58 -3.74
N PRO A 194 -8.71 -8.02 -3.03
CA PRO A 194 -7.64 -7.16 -2.57
C PRO A 194 -6.57 -6.95 -3.65
N HIS A 195 -5.73 -5.93 -3.44
CA HIS A 195 -4.47 -5.72 -4.14
C HIS A 195 -3.29 -6.20 -3.30
N ALA A 196 -3.33 -5.94 -1.99
CA ALA A 196 -2.31 -6.34 -1.04
C ALA A 196 -2.93 -6.68 0.32
N LYS A 197 -2.17 -7.40 1.16
CA LYS A 197 -2.51 -7.78 2.53
C LYS A 197 -1.35 -7.45 3.46
N GLN A 198 -1.62 -6.75 4.55
CA GLN A 198 -0.73 -6.69 5.70
C GLN A 198 -1.08 -7.87 6.62
N TYR A 199 -0.19 -8.87 6.70
CA TYR A 199 -0.47 -10.13 7.40
C TYR A 199 0.24 -10.28 8.74
N VAL A 200 1.22 -9.40 9.03
CA VAL A 200 1.90 -9.28 10.32
C VAL A 200 2.12 -7.82 10.63
N GLY A 201 1.70 -7.36 11.79
CA GLY A 201 2.01 -6.04 12.32
C GLY A 201 3.15 -6.08 13.33
N SER A 202 3.96 -5.02 13.38
CA SER A 202 4.96 -4.76 14.42
C SER A 202 5.97 -5.88 14.66
N THR A 203 6.71 -6.26 13.62
CA THR A 203 7.82 -7.21 13.71
C THR A 203 9.17 -6.54 13.42
N THR A 204 10.26 -7.30 13.51
CA THR A 204 11.61 -6.81 13.19
C THR A 204 12.23 -7.70 12.12
N VAL A 205 12.62 -7.09 10.98
CA VAL A 205 13.37 -7.74 9.91
C VAL A 205 14.57 -6.88 9.58
N CYS A 206 15.75 -7.49 9.46
CA CYS A 206 16.98 -6.77 9.13
C CYS A 206 17.36 -5.65 10.13
N GLY A 207 16.90 -5.77 11.39
CA GLY A 207 17.11 -4.73 12.41
C GLY A 207 16.13 -3.56 12.34
N LEU A 208 15.23 -3.55 11.36
CA LEU A 208 14.23 -2.52 11.15
C LEU A 208 12.86 -3.00 11.67
N GLY A 209 12.14 -2.12 12.37
CA GLY A 209 10.73 -2.33 12.72
C GLY A 209 9.88 -2.18 11.47
N VAL A 210 9.15 -3.23 11.10
CA VAL A 210 8.34 -3.31 9.90
C VAL A 210 7.03 -4.02 10.17
N ASP A 211 6.04 -3.79 9.32
CA ASP A 211 4.91 -4.67 9.12
C ASP A 211 5.14 -5.50 7.84
N LEU A 212 4.57 -6.72 7.77
CA LEU A 212 4.81 -7.61 6.64
C LEU A 212 3.61 -7.65 5.71
N ASP A 213 3.90 -7.51 4.42
CA ASP A 213 2.94 -7.44 3.34
C ASP A 213 3.09 -8.56 2.32
N TYR A 214 1.96 -8.87 1.69
CA TYR A 214 1.81 -9.79 0.58
C TYR A 214 1.02 -9.10 -0.55
N TYR A 215 1.49 -9.24 -1.83
CA TYR A 215 0.83 -8.60 -2.97
C TYR A 215 1.00 -9.37 -4.28
#